data_5886c048026be61e0a1bc4d0ee66833e
#
_entry.id   5886c048026be61e0a1bc4d0ee66833e
#
_cell.length_a   1.000
_cell.length_b   1.000
_cell.length_c   1.000
_cell.angle_alpha   90.00
_cell.angle_beta   90.00
_cell.angle_gamma   90.00
#
_symmetry.space_group_name_H-M   'P 1'
#
loop_
_entity.id
_entity.type
_entity.pdbx_description
1 polymer ?
#
loop_
_entity_poly.entity_id
_entity_poly.type
_entity_poly.pdbx_seq_one_letter_code
_entity_poly.pdbx_strand_id
1 'polypeptide(L)'
;RAPESEKETGEVKAIWIMGTNPAVSLPDSARVRAALSACELVVVSDCERETDTTALAHILLPALAWGEKDGTVTNSERRISRQRAFLPSPGAARPDWWMICEVARRMGHGDAFAYDSTAEIFREHARLSGHENNGERAFNISALATMDDAAYDGLAPIQWPVTAEAPEGTSRLYGDGRFFTAPGKARMVPIDPRPPVHEASAAFPLVFNTGRGRDHWHTMTRTAKSPALSAHCVEPTAHMHPADVEGMEAQDGALVTLESALGSMTARLHVDEGMR
;
A
#
# COMPACT_ATOMS: atom_id res chain seq x y z
N ARG A 1 10.97 5.67 -3.60
CA ARG A 1 10.06 6.82 -3.69
C ARG A 1 10.92 8.06 -3.91
N ALA A 2 10.71 8.79 -5.02
CA ALA A 2 11.28 10.12 -5.14
C ALA A 2 10.68 10.99 -4.02
N PRO A 3 11.47 11.79 -3.30
CA PRO A 3 10.97 12.72 -2.31
C PRO A 3 9.91 13.66 -2.94
N GLU A 4 8.91 14.05 -2.19
CA GLU A 4 7.87 14.97 -2.66
C GLU A 4 8.47 16.29 -3.18
N SER A 5 9.56 16.76 -2.55
CA SER A 5 10.32 17.94 -2.97
C SER A 5 10.91 17.85 -4.39
N GLU A 6 11.37 16.67 -4.82
CA GLU A 6 11.94 16.47 -6.16
C GLU A 6 10.87 16.53 -7.27
N LYS A 7 9.63 16.21 -6.97
CA LYS A 7 8.52 16.32 -7.92
C LYS A 7 8.11 17.77 -8.17
N GLU A 8 8.20 18.63 -7.15
CA GLU A 8 7.85 20.07 -7.28
C GLU A 8 8.93 20.87 -7.99
N THR A 9 10.19 20.48 -7.83
CA THR A 9 11.31 21.17 -8.50
C THR A 9 11.41 20.85 -9.99
N GLY A 10 10.57 19.91 -10.50
CA GLY A 10 10.62 19.44 -11.89
C GLY A 10 11.82 18.54 -12.19
N GLU A 11 12.52 18.02 -11.17
CA GLU A 11 13.61 17.05 -11.35
C GLU A 11 13.11 15.70 -11.81
N VAL A 12 11.92 15.27 -11.31
CA VAL A 12 11.26 14.04 -11.76
C VAL A 12 10.44 14.33 -13.01
N LYS A 13 10.93 13.88 -14.17
CA LYS A 13 10.31 14.08 -15.47
C LYS A 13 9.21 13.06 -15.79
N ALA A 14 9.35 11.84 -15.26
CA ALA A 14 8.39 10.78 -15.46
C ALA A 14 8.15 10.00 -14.16
N ILE A 15 6.90 9.60 -13.92
CA ILE A 15 6.52 8.76 -12.81
C ILE A 15 5.55 7.67 -13.26
N TRP A 16 5.78 6.44 -12.80
CA TRP A 16 4.83 5.35 -12.97
C TRP A 16 4.28 4.93 -11.62
N ILE A 17 2.99 5.10 -11.43
CA ILE A 17 2.25 4.81 -10.20
C ILE A 17 1.50 3.50 -10.39
N MET A 18 1.71 2.54 -9.50
CA MET A 18 1.12 1.21 -9.58
C MET A 18 0.40 0.84 -8.28
N GLY A 19 -0.88 0.50 -8.35
CA GLY A 19 -1.67 -0.06 -7.27
C GLY A 19 -1.76 0.83 -6.01
N THR A 20 -1.63 2.16 -6.15
CA THR A 20 -1.75 3.13 -5.05
C THR A 20 -2.41 4.41 -5.52
N ASN A 21 -3.01 5.17 -4.60
CA ASN A 21 -3.73 6.41 -4.89
C ASN A 21 -3.10 7.62 -4.15
N PRO A 22 -1.88 8.04 -4.54
CA PRO A 22 -1.12 9.07 -3.83
C PRO A 22 -1.80 10.43 -3.75
N ALA A 23 -2.66 10.79 -4.72
CA ALA A 23 -3.42 12.04 -4.69
C ALA A 23 -4.37 12.15 -3.48
N VAL A 24 -4.66 11.01 -2.81
CA VAL A 24 -5.48 10.96 -1.59
C VAL A 24 -4.67 10.46 -0.38
N SER A 25 -3.79 9.47 -0.57
CA SER A 25 -3.12 8.77 0.53
C SER A 25 -1.86 9.44 1.06
N LEU A 26 -1.30 10.41 0.34
CA LEU A 26 -0.16 11.19 0.82
C LEU A 26 -0.64 12.45 1.57
N PRO A 27 0.12 12.92 2.56
CA PRO A 27 -0.15 14.21 3.22
C PRO A 27 -0.04 15.36 2.22
N ASP A 28 -0.69 16.49 2.53
CA ASP A 28 -0.74 17.67 1.67
C ASP A 28 -1.20 17.34 0.23
N SER A 29 -2.42 16.84 0.12
CA SER A 29 -2.97 16.36 -1.16
C SER A 29 -2.99 17.43 -2.25
N ALA A 30 -3.14 18.72 -1.90
CA ALA A 30 -3.11 19.82 -2.86
C ALA A 30 -1.73 19.93 -3.52
N ARG A 31 -0.67 19.82 -2.74
CA ARG A 31 0.71 19.84 -3.21
C ARG A 31 1.03 18.60 -4.06
N VAL A 32 0.58 17.42 -3.64
CA VAL A 32 0.74 16.19 -4.43
C VAL A 32 0.07 16.30 -5.79
N ARG A 33 -1.16 16.81 -5.84
CA ARG A 33 -1.91 17.03 -7.09
C ARG A 33 -1.19 18.04 -8.00
N ALA A 34 -0.70 19.14 -7.44
CA ALA A 34 0.06 20.15 -8.20
C ALA A 34 1.35 19.54 -8.78
N ALA A 35 2.09 18.77 -7.99
CA ALA A 35 3.32 18.10 -8.44
C ALA A 35 3.07 17.07 -9.54
N LEU A 36 1.99 16.27 -9.43
CA LEU A 36 1.61 15.33 -10.48
C LEU A 36 1.16 16.04 -11.75
N SER A 37 0.40 17.13 -11.63
CA SER A 37 -0.03 17.93 -12.79
C SER A 37 1.12 18.63 -13.50
N ALA A 38 2.20 18.96 -12.79
CA ALA A 38 3.40 19.58 -13.37
C ALA A 38 4.38 18.56 -13.96
N CYS A 39 4.22 17.27 -13.68
CA CYS A 39 5.10 16.22 -14.17
C CYS A 39 4.89 15.99 -15.67
N GLU A 40 5.97 15.91 -16.47
CA GLU A 40 5.90 15.77 -17.93
C GLU A 40 5.22 14.46 -18.36
N LEU A 41 5.42 13.38 -17.61
CA LEU A 41 4.81 12.09 -17.88
C LEU A 41 4.35 11.39 -16.59
N VAL A 42 3.04 11.21 -16.46
CA VAL A 42 2.43 10.42 -15.39
C VAL A 42 1.77 9.20 -15.99
N VAL A 43 2.27 8.01 -15.66
CA VAL A 43 1.68 6.73 -16.02
C VAL A 43 1.04 6.14 -14.77
N VAL A 44 -0.18 5.65 -14.86
CA VAL A 44 -0.88 5.00 -13.76
C VAL A 44 -1.34 3.62 -14.19
N SER A 45 -0.98 2.60 -13.42
CA SER A 45 -1.52 1.25 -13.53
C SER A 45 -2.48 1.01 -12.36
N ASP A 46 -3.75 0.86 -12.66
CA ASP A 46 -4.79 0.62 -11.64
C ASP A 46 -5.88 -0.30 -12.18
N CYS A 47 -6.53 -1.04 -11.30
CA CYS A 47 -7.72 -1.83 -11.62
C CYS A 47 -9.00 -0.97 -11.62
N GLU A 48 -8.91 0.29 -11.19
CA GLU A 48 -9.98 1.27 -11.20
C GLU A 48 -9.69 2.37 -12.22
N ARG A 49 -10.67 2.62 -13.08
CA ARG A 49 -10.52 3.63 -14.14
C ARG A 49 -10.54 5.06 -13.58
N GLU A 50 -11.38 5.30 -12.59
CA GLU A 50 -11.65 6.63 -12.06
C GLU A 50 -11.25 6.70 -10.59
N THR A 51 -10.09 7.30 -10.34
CA THR A 51 -9.59 7.63 -9.02
C THR A 51 -9.01 9.04 -9.07
N ASP A 52 -8.77 9.64 -7.90
CA ASP A 52 -8.12 10.96 -7.82
C ASP A 52 -6.73 10.98 -8.49
N THR A 53 -6.01 9.86 -8.47
CA THR A 53 -4.71 9.74 -9.10
C THR A 53 -4.81 9.47 -10.60
N THR A 54 -5.72 8.61 -11.03
CA THR A 54 -5.91 8.31 -12.46
C THR A 54 -6.39 9.53 -13.25
N ALA A 55 -7.13 10.45 -12.60
CA ALA A 55 -7.55 11.72 -13.20
C ALA A 55 -6.38 12.63 -13.60
N LEU A 56 -5.19 12.39 -13.05
CA LEU A 56 -3.95 13.14 -13.34
C LEU A 56 -3.01 12.37 -14.28
N ALA A 57 -3.41 11.20 -14.78
CA ALA A 57 -2.58 10.36 -15.63
C ALA A 57 -2.57 10.84 -17.09
N HIS A 58 -1.38 10.88 -17.69
CA HIS A 58 -1.22 11.01 -19.14
C HIS A 58 -1.45 9.68 -19.85
N ILE A 59 -1.07 8.57 -19.19
CA ILE A 59 -1.28 7.21 -19.69
C ILE A 59 -1.88 6.38 -18.58
N LEU A 60 -3.02 5.73 -18.87
CA LEU A 60 -3.67 4.80 -17.97
C LEU A 60 -3.52 3.37 -18.53
N LEU A 61 -2.94 2.48 -17.71
CA LEU A 61 -2.74 1.08 -18.02
C LEU A 61 -3.69 0.24 -17.15
N PRO A 62 -4.73 -0.38 -17.73
CA PRO A 62 -5.66 -1.20 -16.96
C PRO A 62 -4.95 -2.42 -16.35
N ALA A 63 -4.97 -2.52 -15.02
CA ALA A 63 -4.38 -3.63 -14.27
C ALA A 63 -5.44 -4.62 -13.82
N LEU A 64 -5.04 -5.88 -13.66
CA LEU A 64 -5.90 -6.92 -13.11
C LEU A 64 -6.19 -6.68 -11.63
N ALA A 65 -7.41 -6.96 -11.19
CA ALA A 65 -7.79 -6.97 -9.79
C ALA A 65 -7.41 -8.30 -9.11
N TRP A 66 -7.62 -8.40 -7.79
CA TRP A 66 -7.21 -9.56 -7.00
C TRP A 66 -7.69 -10.91 -7.54
N GLY A 67 -8.98 -11.03 -7.88
CA GLY A 67 -9.55 -12.29 -8.38
C GLY A 67 -9.16 -12.67 -9.80
N GLU A 68 -8.52 -11.76 -10.52
CA GLU A 68 -8.11 -11.89 -11.91
C GLU A 68 -6.60 -12.18 -12.05
N LYS A 69 -5.84 -12.12 -10.94
CA LYS A 69 -4.37 -12.29 -10.90
C LYS A 69 -3.97 -13.70 -10.56
N ASP A 70 -2.88 -14.13 -11.17
CA ASP A 70 -2.11 -15.30 -10.78
C ASP A 70 -0.78 -14.88 -10.16
N GLY A 71 -0.29 -15.65 -9.17
CA GLY A 71 0.96 -15.35 -8.48
C GLY A 71 1.06 -15.95 -7.09
N THR A 72 1.80 -15.29 -6.22
CA THR A 72 1.91 -15.60 -4.79
C THR A 72 1.69 -14.35 -3.96
N VAL A 73 1.18 -14.54 -2.76
CA VAL A 73 0.99 -13.46 -1.78
C VAL A 73 1.57 -13.89 -0.44
N THR A 74 2.05 -12.92 0.34
CA THR A 74 2.57 -13.17 1.68
C THR A 74 1.78 -12.36 2.69
N ASN A 75 1.33 -12.99 3.75
CA ASN A 75 0.63 -12.32 4.84
C ASN A 75 1.60 -11.83 5.95
N SER A 76 1.04 -11.18 6.97
CA SER A 76 1.83 -10.61 8.07
C SER A 76 2.49 -11.66 8.97
N GLU A 77 2.04 -12.92 8.94
CA GLU A 77 2.70 -14.05 9.64
C GLU A 77 3.77 -14.76 8.78
N ARG A 78 4.20 -14.15 7.68
CA ARG A 78 5.22 -14.68 6.78
C ARG A 78 4.78 -15.90 5.96
N ARG A 79 3.48 -16.15 5.84
CA ARG A 79 2.95 -17.26 5.08
C ARG A 79 2.78 -16.88 3.62
N ILE A 80 3.50 -17.57 2.75
CA ILE A 80 3.38 -17.46 1.29
C ILE A 80 2.27 -18.42 0.84
N SER A 81 1.34 -17.91 0.06
CA SER A 81 0.23 -18.69 -0.51
C SER A 81 0.10 -18.46 -2.00
N ARG A 82 -0.27 -19.49 -2.75
CA ARG A 82 -0.64 -19.32 -4.17
C ARG A 82 -1.91 -18.49 -4.28
N GLN A 83 -1.85 -17.49 -5.12
CA GLN A 83 -3.00 -16.74 -5.61
C GLN A 83 -3.31 -17.27 -7.01
N ARG A 84 -4.52 -17.79 -7.20
CA ARG A 84 -5.01 -18.27 -8.49
C ARG A 84 -6.12 -17.36 -8.98
N ALA A 85 -6.07 -16.97 -10.25
CA ALA A 85 -7.18 -16.27 -10.87
C ALA A 85 -8.42 -17.19 -10.89
N PHE A 86 -9.56 -16.65 -10.44
CA PHE A 86 -10.87 -17.30 -10.50
C PHE A 86 -11.88 -16.46 -11.26
N LEU A 87 -11.48 -15.28 -11.73
CA LEU A 87 -12.26 -14.41 -12.61
C LEU A 87 -11.48 -14.23 -13.93
N PRO A 88 -12.19 -14.09 -15.06
CA PRO A 88 -11.57 -13.78 -16.33
C PRO A 88 -10.98 -12.36 -16.33
N SER A 89 -9.92 -12.17 -17.10
CA SER A 89 -9.35 -10.83 -17.31
C SER A 89 -10.34 -9.92 -18.05
N PRO A 90 -10.71 -8.76 -17.50
CA PRO A 90 -11.64 -7.85 -18.14
C PRO A 90 -10.96 -7.04 -19.26
N GLY A 91 -11.54 -7.02 -20.45
CA GLY A 91 -11.14 -6.14 -21.54
C GLY A 91 -9.62 -6.15 -21.84
N ALA A 92 -9.00 -4.97 -21.79
CA ALA A 92 -7.58 -4.78 -22.05
C ALA A 92 -6.68 -4.90 -20.82
N ALA A 93 -7.23 -5.24 -19.65
CA ALA A 93 -6.46 -5.34 -18.42
C ALA A 93 -5.37 -6.42 -18.52
N ARG A 94 -4.22 -6.13 -17.93
CA ARG A 94 -3.04 -7.04 -17.94
C ARG A 94 -2.45 -7.12 -16.52
N PRO A 95 -1.71 -8.22 -16.21
CA PRO A 95 -0.97 -8.31 -14.96
C PRO A 95 0.10 -7.21 -14.86
N ASP A 96 0.33 -6.69 -13.66
CA ASP A 96 1.35 -5.67 -13.43
C ASP A 96 2.75 -6.11 -13.89
N TRP A 97 3.12 -7.37 -13.61
CA TRP A 97 4.41 -7.92 -14.02
C TRP A 97 4.59 -7.93 -15.55
N TRP A 98 3.53 -8.25 -16.29
CA TRP A 98 3.56 -8.25 -17.74
C TRP A 98 3.80 -6.84 -18.30
N MET A 99 3.12 -5.83 -17.73
CA MET A 99 3.31 -4.43 -18.13
C MET A 99 4.75 -3.97 -17.88
N ILE A 100 5.33 -4.35 -16.74
CA ILE A 100 6.74 -4.06 -16.42
C ILE A 100 7.66 -4.71 -17.46
N CYS A 101 7.47 -5.99 -17.76
CA CYS A 101 8.27 -6.72 -18.75
C CYS A 101 8.17 -6.08 -20.14
N GLU A 102 6.97 -5.70 -20.56
CA GLU A 102 6.75 -5.08 -21.86
C GLU A 102 7.46 -3.72 -22.01
N VAL A 103 7.45 -2.90 -20.96
CA VAL A 103 8.19 -1.64 -20.94
C VAL A 103 9.69 -1.91 -20.93
N ALA A 104 10.17 -2.82 -20.08
CA ALA A 104 11.59 -3.17 -19.98
C ALA A 104 12.16 -3.70 -21.31
N ARG A 105 11.41 -4.55 -22.00
CA ARG A 105 11.80 -5.05 -23.35
C ARG A 105 11.98 -3.90 -24.35
N ARG A 106 11.06 -2.93 -24.36
CA ARG A 106 11.15 -1.75 -25.24
C ARG A 106 12.27 -0.79 -24.87
N MET A 107 12.70 -0.82 -23.62
CA MET A 107 13.86 -0.07 -23.13
C MET A 107 15.20 -0.79 -23.40
N GLY A 108 15.20 -1.95 -24.02
CA GLY A 108 16.41 -2.71 -24.35
C GLY A 108 16.85 -3.71 -23.26
N HIS A 109 16.01 -3.99 -22.28
CA HIS A 109 16.29 -4.92 -21.16
C HIS A 109 15.57 -6.27 -21.35
N GLY A 110 15.30 -6.69 -22.60
CA GLY A 110 14.50 -7.88 -22.91
C GLY A 110 15.01 -9.15 -22.25
N ASP A 111 16.32 -9.39 -22.29
CA ASP A 111 16.93 -10.61 -21.72
C ASP A 111 16.73 -10.73 -20.21
N ALA A 112 16.76 -9.59 -19.49
CA ALA A 112 16.56 -9.56 -18.04
C ALA A 112 15.08 -9.65 -17.62
N PHE A 113 14.15 -9.47 -18.56
CA PHE A 113 12.70 -9.48 -18.31
C PHE A 113 11.98 -10.47 -19.23
N ALA A 114 12.63 -11.59 -19.55
CA ALA A 114 12.12 -12.64 -20.44
C ALA A 114 11.27 -13.66 -19.70
N TYR A 115 10.31 -13.19 -18.88
CA TYR A 115 9.40 -14.09 -18.17
C TYR A 115 8.15 -14.38 -19.00
N ASP A 116 7.76 -15.65 -19.00
CA ASP A 116 6.53 -16.15 -19.61
C ASP A 116 5.46 -16.51 -18.56
N SER A 117 5.85 -16.64 -17.29
CA SER A 117 4.93 -17.03 -16.21
C SER A 117 5.30 -16.43 -14.84
N THR A 118 4.33 -16.42 -13.94
CA THR A 118 4.54 -16.05 -12.53
C THR A 118 5.41 -17.07 -11.80
N ALA A 119 5.44 -18.32 -12.25
CA ALA A 119 6.32 -19.36 -11.72
C ALA A 119 7.81 -19.04 -11.93
N GLU A 120 8.16 -18.52 -13.10
CA GLU A 120 9.54 -18.10 -13.42
C GLU A 120 9.98 -16.93 -12.54
N ILE A 121 9.11 -15.93 -12.38
CA ILE A 121 9.36 -14.78 -11.50
C ILE A 121 9.52 -15.26 -10.05
N PHE A 122 8.68 -16.19 -9.60
CA PHE A 122 8.77 -16.74 -8.25
C PHE A 122 10.09 -17.50 -8.02
N ARG A 123 10.51 -18.33 -8.97
CA ARG A 123 11.79 -19.04 -8.90
C ARG A 123 12.99 -18.09 -8.84
N GLU A 124 12.96 -17.01 -9.61
CA GLU A 124 14.01 -16.00 -9.53
C GLU A 124 14.00 -15.28 -8.18
N HIS A 125 12.84 -14.87 -7.71
CA HIS A 125 12.69 -14.27 -6.38
C HIS A 125 13.22 -15.22 -5.28
N ALA A 126 12.96 -16.51 -5.42
CA ALA A 126 13.49 -17.52 -4.49
C ALA A 126 15.02 -17.62 -4.57
N ARG A 127 15.63 -17.65 -5.77
CA ARG A 127 17.09 -17.62 -5.94
C ARG A 127 17.70 -16.36 -5.32
N LEU A 128 17.13 -15.18 -5.59
CA LEU A 128 17.61 -13.90 -5.07
C LEU A 128 17.54 -13.83 -3.54
N SER A 129 16.54 -14.43 -2.92
CA SER A 129 16.43 -14.47 -1.46
C SER A 129 17.60 -15.20 -0.78
N GLY A 130 18.15 -16.20 -1.45
CA GLY A 130 19.32 -16.97 -0.99
C GLY A 130 20.66 -16.43 -1.46
N HIS A 131 20.69 -15.53 -2.45
CA HIS A 131 21.92 -14.99 -3.02
C HIS A 131 22.72 -14.23 -1.96
N GLU A 132 23.96 -14.65 -1.73
CA GLU A 132 24.87 -14.09 -0.71
C GLU A 132 24.22 -13.93 0.69
N ASN A 133 23.26 -14.79 1.02
CA ASN A 133 22.52 -14.65 2.28
C ASN A 133 23.32 -15.16 3.48
N ASN A 134 24.12 -16.19 3.36
CA ASN A 134 25.03 -16.69 4.42
C ASN A 134 24.45 -16.68 5.87
N GLY A 135 23.12 -16.70 6.01
CA GLY A 135 22.44 -16.60 7.31
C GLY A 135 22.34 -15.18 7.88
N GLU A 136 22.58 -14.14 7.08
CA GLU A 136 22.52 -12.73 7.53
C GLU A 136 21.12 -12.11 7.41
N ARG A 137 20.27 -12.68 6.55
CA ARG A 137 18.91 -12.17 6.32
C ARG A 137 17.87 -13.22 6.68
N ALA A 138 16.82 -12.79 7.38
CA ALA A 138 15.71 -13.64 7.77
C ALA A 138 14.92 -14.18 6.57
N PHE A 139 14.67 -13.35 5.56
CA PHE A 139 13.96 -13.78 4.38
C PHE A 139 14.85 -14.62 3.47
N ASN A 140 14.54 -15.88 3.38
CA ASN A 140 15.20 -16.85 2.52
C ASN A 140 14.19 -17.94 2.14
N ILE A 141 13.92 -18.09 0.84
CA ILE A 141 13.05 -19.13 0.27
C ILE A 141 13.79 -19.90 -0.82
N SER A 142 15.12 -19.95 -0.75
CA SER A 142 15.98 -20.52 -1.78
C SER A 142 15.73 -22.01 -2.06
N ALA A 143 15.21 -22.78 -1.10
CA ALA A 143 14.81 -24.15 -1.34
C ALA A 143 13.68 -24.30 -2.39
N LEU A 144 12.92 -23.23 -2.64
CA LEU A 144 11.85 -23.20 -3.64
C LEU A 144 12.33 -22.78 -5.04
N ALA A 145 13.61 -22.42 -5.20
CA ALA A 145 14.15 -21.88 -6.44
C ALA A 145 14.15 -22.86 -7.63
N THR A 146 14.13 -24.16 -7.36
CA THR A 146 14.21 -25.23 -8.38
C THR A 146 12.91 -25.98 -8.58
N MET A 147 11.80 -25.51 -7.99
CA MET A 147 10.49 -26.14 -8.18
C MET A 147 10.05 -26.03 -9.65
N ASP A 148 9.42 -27.08 -10.15
CA ASP A 148 8.78 -27.06 -11.46
C ASP A 148 7.41 -26.34 -11.43
N ASP A 149 6.79 -26.21 -12.58
CA ASP A 149 5.49 -25.52 -12.70
C ASP A 149 4.36 -26.26 -11.96
N ALA A 150 4.40 -27.59 -11.93
CA ALA A 150 3.41 -28.40 -11.22
C ALA A 150 3.54 -28.23 -9.68
N ALA A 151 4.77 -28.19 -9.18
CA ALA A 151 5.07 -27.92 -7.78
C ALA A 151 4.68 -26.48 -7.40
N TYR A 152 4.92 -25.50 -8.29
CA TYR A 152 4.47 -24.13 -8.08
C TYR A 152 2.94 -24.05 -8.02
N ASP A 153 2.24 -24.69 -8.95
CA ASP A 153 0.78 -24.72 -8.95
C ASP A 153 0.21 -25.45 -7.73
N GLY A 154 0.88 -26.49 -7.27
CA GLY A 154 0.50 -27.24 -6.08
C GLY A 154 0.97 -26.66 -4.76
N LEU A 155 1.68 -25.52 -4.77
CA LEU A 155 2.29 -24.96 -3.56
C LEU A 155 1.26 -24.70 -2.46
N ALA A 156 1.36 -25.47 -1.38
CA ALA A 156 0.61 -25.25 -0.15
C ALA A 156 1.13 -24.00 0.59
N PRO A 157 0.30 -23.33 1.40
CA PRO A 157 0.75 -22.20 2.20
C PRO A 157 1.95 -22.57 3.08
N ILE A 158 3.08 -21.84 2.94
CA ILE A 158 4.33 -22.12 3.62
C ILE A 158 4.90 -20.86 4.27
N GLN A 159 5.41 -20.98 5.51
CA GLN A 159 6.03 -19.84 6.21
C GLN A 159 7.54 -19.80 5.97
N TRP A 160 8.03 -18.65 5.48
CA TRP A 160 9.46 -18.45 5.34
C TRP A 160 10.16 -18.21 6.70
N PRO A 161 11.45 -18.53 6.87
CA PRO A 161 12.40 -19.08 5.89
C PRO A 161 12.05 -20.49 5.41
N VAL A 162 12.39 -20.78 4.13
CA VAL A 162 12.32 -22.11 3.51
C VAL A 162 13.68 -22.38 2.89
N THR A 163 14.51 -23.14 3.62
CA THR A 163 15.89 -23.44 3.26
C THR A 163 16.09 -24.93 3.08
N ALA A 164 17.28 -25.36 2.64
CA ALA A 164 17.60 -26.77 2.54
C ALA A 164 17.50 -27.48 3.88
N GLU A 165 17.82 -26.79 4.99
CA GLU A 165 17.76 -27.31 6.37
C GLU A 165 16.32 -27.27 6.93
N ALA A 166 15.43 -26.45 6.37
CA ALA A 166 14.04 -26.32 6.78
C ALA A 166 13.11 -26.26 5.55
N PRO A 167 13.01 -27.34 4.76
CA PRO A 167 12.24 -27.35 3.51
C PRO A 167 10.73 -27.23 3.73
N GLU A 168 10.21 -27.58 4.91
CA GLU A 168 8.81 -27.43 5.30
C GLU A 168 8.49 -26.02 5.83
N GLY A 169 9.49 -25.12 5.79
CA GLY A 169 9.37 -23.76 6.31
C GLY A 169 9.61 -23.65 7.82
N THR A 170 9.49 -22.43 8.32
CA THR A 170 9.81 -22.11 9.73
C THR A 170 8.62 -21.41 10.38
N SER A 171 7.91 -22.11 11.25
CA SER A 171 6.70 -21.61 11.91
C SER A 171 6.98 -20.44 12.88
N ARG A 172 8.15 -20.42 13.54
CA ARG A 172 8.54 -19.39 14.49
C ARG A 172 9.99 -18.93 14.26
N LEU A 173 10.17 -17.64 13.95
CA LEU A 173 11.49 -17.01 13.95
C LEU A 173 12.01 -16.81 15.38
N TYR A 174 13.34 -16.80 15.50
CA TYR A 174 14.04 -16.51 16.76
C TYR A 174 13.71 -17.48 17.90
N GLY A 175 13.21 -18.68 17.59
CA GLY A 175 12.90 -19.70 18.60
C GLY A 175 14.13 -20.20 19.37
N ASP A 176 15.31 -20.09 18.76
CA ASP A 176 16.62 -20.37 19.33
C ASP A 176 17.27 -19.17 20.03
N GLY A 177 16.60 -18.02 20.09
CA GLY A 177 17.12 -16.77 20.66
C GLY A 177 18.15 -16.04 19.80
N ARG A 178 18.40 -16.49 18.55
CA ARG A 178 19.34 -15.84 17.63
C ARG A 178 18.60 -14.89 16.68
N PHE A 179 19.19 -13.72 16.47
CA PHE A 179 18.67 -12.66 15.62
C PHE A 179 19.62 -12.39 14.45
N PHE A 180 19.09 -11.90 13.33
CA PHE A 180 19.83 -11.53 12.11
C PHE A 180 20.54 -10.18 12.31
N THR A 181 21.47 -10.14 13.24
CA THR A 181 22.32 -9.01 13.60
C THR A 181 23.73 -9.52 13.79
N ALA A 182 24.74 -8.67 13.63
CA ALA A 182 26.15 -9.07 13.77
C ALA A 182 26.46 -9.78 15.09
N PRO A 183 25.94 -9.35 16.28
CA PRO A 183 26.16 -10.09 17.54
C PRO A 183 25.17 -11.26 17.75
N GLY A 184 24.24 -11.53 16.82
CA GLY A 184 23.21 -12.55 16.99
C GLY A 184 22.15 -12.23 18.07
N LYS A 185 22.10 -11.01 18.60
CA LYS A 185 21.19 -10.58 19.66
C LYS A 185 20.18 -9.56 19.15
N ALA A 186 19.03 -9.48 19.80
CA ALA A 186 18.06 -8.43 19.51
C ALA A 186 18.67 -7.03 19.69
N ARG A 187 18.38 -6.13 18.77
CA ARG A 187 18.76 -4.72 18.89
C ARG A 187 17.67 -3.99 19.66
N MET A 188 17.96 -3.58 20.88
CA MET A 188 17.08 -2.74 21.70
C MET A 188 17.34 -1.28 21.30
N VAL A 189 16.45 -0.71 20.51
CA VAL A 189 16.54 0.69 20.08
C VAL A 189 15.73 1.56 21.03
N PRO A 190 16.35 2.47 21.80
CA PRO A 190 15.60 3.42 22.60
C PRO A 190 14.85 4.36 21.66
N ILE A 191 13.58 4.63 21.99
CA ILE A 191 12.74 5.55 21.24
C ILE A 191 12.40 6.71 22.17
N ASP A 192 12.85 7.91 21.82
CA ASP A 192 12.44 9.13 22.48
C ASP A 192 11.14 9.63 21.82
N PRO A 193 10.05 9.79 22.61
CA PRO A 193 8.82 10.36 22.11
C PRO A 193 9.06 11.76 21.55
N ARG A 194 8.54 12.04 20.36
CA ARG A 194 8.59 13.38 19.78
C ARG A 194 7.17 13.93 19.68
N PRO A 195 6.96 15.22 19.98
CA PRO A 195 5.69 15.85 19.74
C PRO A 195 5.37 15.84 18.24
N PRO A 196 4.10 15.94 17.83
CA PRO A 196 3.71 16.11 16.44
C PRO A 196 4.32 17.39 15.87
N VAL A 197 4.58 17.42 14.56
CA VAL A 197 5.13 18.58 13.85
C VAL A 197 4.20 19.80 13.97
N HIS A 198 2.90 19.56 13.98
CA HIS A 198 1.86 20.55 14.17
C HIS A 198 1.17 20.32 15.51
N GLU A 199 1.46 21.18 16.46
CA GLU A 199 0.82 21.19 17.77
C GLU A 199 -0.40 22.12 17.77
N ALA A 200 -1.31 21.91 18.72
CA ALA A 200 -2.43 22.82 18.91
C ALA A 200 -1.91 24.25 19.20
N SER A 201 -2.57 25.24 18.67
CA SER A 201 -2.20 26.64 18.79
C SER A 201 -3.44 27.51 19.03
N ALA A 202 -3.25 28.80 19.31
CA ALA A 202 -4.38 29.71 19.49
C ALA A 202 -5.27 29.83 18.21
N ALA A 203 -4.69 29.63 17.02
CA ALA A 203 -5.43 29.63 15.77
C ALA A 203 -6.13 28.30 15.48
N PHE A 204 -5.54 27.19 15.91
CA PHE A 204 -6.06 25.82 15.76
C PHE A 204 -5.97 25.11 17.11
N PRO A 205 -6.94 25.34 17.99
CA PRO A 205 -6.84 24.87 19.39
C PRO A 205 -7.16 23.39 19.58
N LEU A 206 -7.79 22.74 18.60
CA LEU A 206 -8.22 21.35 18.68
C LEU A 206 -7.19 20.41 18.05
N VAL A 207 -7.06 19.22 18.62
CA VAL A 207 -6.27 18.13 18.04
C VAL A 207 -7.16 17.36 17.06
N PHE A 208 -6.78 17.34 15.80
CA PHE A 208 -7.47 16.56 14.77
C PHE A 208 -6.86 15.18 14.63
N ASN A 209 -7.66 14.14 14.87
CA ASN A 209 -7.27 12.74 14.69
C ASN A 209 -8.17 12.10 13.63
N THR A 210 -7.57 11.47 12.61
CA THR A 210 -8.33 10.82 11.56
C THR A 210 -8.73 9.40 11.94
N GLY A 211 -10.02 9.09 11.81
CA GLY A 211 -10.56 7.74 11.93
C GLY A 211 -10.78 7.07 10.58
N ARG A 212 -11.17 5.81 10.61
CA ARG A 212 -11.55 5.02 9.44
C ARG A 212 -13.00 4.55 9.57
N GLY A 213 -13.77 4.63 8.50
CA GLY A 213 -15.05 3.94 8.41
C GLY A 213 -14.83 2.43 8.51
N ARG A 214 -15.57 1.73 9.39
CA ARG A 214 -15.42 0.29 9.67
C ARG A 214 -15.42 -0.57 8.41
N ASP A 215 -16.27 -0.23 7.46
CA ASP A 215 -16.56 -1.05 6.28
C ASP A 215 -15.79 -0.59 5.03
N HIS A 216 -14.92 0.41 5.18
CA HIS A 216 -14.16 0.96 4.07
C HIS A 216 -12.66 0.63 4.15
N TRP A 217 -12.06 0.44 2.98
CA TRP A 217 -10.65 0.11 2.83
C TRP A 217 -9.88 1.26 2.15
N HIS A 218 -8.85 1.77 2.81
CA HIS A 218 -7.98 2.85 2.35
C HIS A 218 -8.75 4.05 1.78
N THR A 219 -8.53 4.40 0.50
CA THR A 219 -9.14 5.54 -0.19
C THR A 219 -10.53 5.25 -0.76
N MET A 220 -11.12 4.12 -0.38
CA MET A 220 -12.49 3.69 -0.72
C MET A 220 -12.75 3.47 -2.23
N THR A 221 -11.74 3.47 -3.08
CA THR A 221 -11.86 3.35 -4.54
C THR A 221 -12.65 2.12 -5.00
N ARG A 222 -12.74 1.09 -4.15
CA ARG A 222 -13.51 -0.14 -4.38
C ARG A 222 -14.66 -0.33 -3.42
N THR A 223 -14.45 -0.18 -2.11
CA THR A 223 -15.49 -0.43 -1.10
C THR A 223 -16.65 0.55 -1.18
N ALA A 224 -16.43 1.79 -1.58
CA ALA A 224 -17.51 2.77 -1.79
C ALA A 224 -18.42 2.44 -2.99
N LYS A 225 -18.03 1.50 -3.87
CA LYS A 225 -18.89 1.00 -4.94
C LYS A 225 -19.92 -0.04 -4.46
N SER A 226 -19.79 -0.49 -3.22
CA SER A 226 -20.76 -1.40 -2.60
C SER A 226 -21.80 -0.61 -1.79
N PRO A 227 -23.07 -0.53 -2.23
CA PRO A 227 -24.12 0.18 -1.48
C PRO A 227 -24.27 -0.33 -0.04
N ALA A 228 -24.12 -1.64 0.18
CA ALA A 228 -24.21 -2.23 1.51
C ALA A 228 -23.10 -1.75 2.46
N LEU A 229 -21.87 -1.61 1.97
CA LEU A 229 -20.75 -1.08 2.77
C LEU A 229 -20.89 0.42 3.03
N SER A 230 -21.36 1.17 2.03
CA SER A 230 -21.55 2.62 2.13
C SER A 230 -22.73 3.03 3.02
N ALA A 231 -23.67 2.12 3.27
CA ALA A 231 -24.86 2.41 4.08
C ALA A 231 -24.56 2.72 5.56
N HIS A 232 -23.41 2.28 6.09
CA HIS A 232 -23.01 2.51 7.49
C HIS A 232 -22.31 3.84 7.72
N CYS A 233 -21.76 4.45 6.68
CA CYS A 233 -21.10 5.75 6.75
C CYS A 233 -21.35 6.46 5.41
N VAL A 234 -22.46 7.17 5.34
CA VAL A 234 -22.94 7.79 4.09
C VAL A 234 -22.13 9.06 3.74
N GLU A 235 -21.62 9.73 4.76
CA GLU A 235 -20.89 11.01 4.62
C GLU A 235 -19.77 11.12 5.69
N PRO A 236 -18.77 11.98 5.49
CA PRO A 236 -17.76 12.26 6.50
C PRO A 236 -18.39 12.80 7.79
N THR A 237 -17.96 12.24 8.94
CA THR A 237 -18.40 12.67 10.27
C THR A 237 -17.23 13.20 11.09
N ALA A 238 -17.46 14.25 11.87
CA ALA A 238 -16.55 14.78 12.88
C ALA A 238 -17.11 14.47 14.27
N HIS A 239 -16.44 13.57 15.01
CA HIS A 239 -16.82 13.25 16.37
C HIS A 239 -16.13 14.22 17.31
N MET A 240 -16.89 14.88 18.18
CA MET A 240 -16.38 15.86 19.13
C MET A 240 -17.01 15.65 20.52
N HIS A 241 -16.21 15.85 21.54
CA HIS A 241 -16.71 15.81 22.92
C HIS A 241 -17.66 16.99 23.17
N PRO A 242 -18.74 16.82 23.99
CA PRO A 242 -19.68 17.91 24.31
C PRO A 242 -18.99 19.19 24.80
N ALA A 243 -17.95 19.08 25.63
CA ALA A 243 -17.21 20.23 26.12
C ALA A 243 -16.46 21.02 25.04
N ASP A 244 -16.06 20.37 23.96
CA ASP A 244 -15.41 21.05 22.82
C ASP A 244 -16.43 21.73 21.89
N VAL A 245 -17.69 21.28 21.93
CA VAL A 245 -18.80 21.85 21.19
C VAL A 245 -19.46 23.00 21.96
N GLU A 246 -19.25 23.05 23.29
CA GLU A 246 -19.79 24.13 24.14
C GLU A 246 -19.27 25.50 23.66
N GLY A 247 -20.18 26.40 23.35
CA GLY A 247 -19.84 27.72 22.79
C GLY A 247 -19.71 27.79 21.26
N MET A 248 -19.83 26.65 20.56
CA MET A 248 -20.01 26.65 19.11
C MET A 248 -21.49 26.88 18.74
N GLU A 249 -21.74 27.61 17.67
CA GLU A 249 -23.08 27.74 17.10
C GLU A 249 -23.47 26.50 16.26
N ALA A 250 -23.22 25.30 16.83
CA ALA A 250 -23.46 24.02 16.13
C ALA A 250 -24.06 23.00 17.09
N GLN A 251 -24.93 22.14 16.57
CA GLN A 251 -25.58 21.05 17.31
C GLN A 251 -25.23 19.72 16.65
N ASP A 252 -25.47 18.63 17.39
CA ASP A 252 -25.35 17.28 16.81
C ASP A 252 -26.13 17.17 15.49
N GLY A 253 -25.51 16.61 14.46
CA GLY A 253 -26.06 16.52 13.12
C GLY A 253 -25.86 17.78 12.25
N ALA A 254 -25.31 18.89 12.74
CA ALA A 254 -25.01 20.06 11.91
C ALA A 254 -23.83 19.78 10.95
N LEU A 255 -23.81 20.47 9.80
CA LEU A 255 -22.63 20.51 8.93
C LEU A 255 -21.64 21.52 9.51
N VAL A 256 -20.42 21.07 9.73
CA VAL A 256 -19.32 21.90 10.25
C VAL A 256 -18.15 21.91 9.28
N THR A 257 -17.39 22.98 9.26
CA THR A 257 -16.14 23.08 8.51
C THR A 257 -14.97 22.80 9.47
N LEU A 258 -14.19 21.78 9.16
CA LEU A 258 -12.91 21.50 9.81
C LEU A 258 -11.82 22.22 9.05
N GLU A 259 -11.03 23.04 9.74
CA GLU A 259 -9.98 23.84 9.14
C GLU A 259 -8.63 23.59 9.82
N SER A 260 -7.57 23.55 9.03
CA SER A 260 -6.18 23.46 9.47
C SER A 260 -5.31 24.39 8.62
N ALA A 261 -4.04 24.52 8.96
CA ALA A 261 -3.07 25.26 8.15
C ALA A 261 -2.89 24.70 6.72
N LEU A 262 -3.30 23.44 6.47
CA LEU A 262 -3.11 22.75 5.19
C LEU A 262 -4.38 22.69 4.32
N GLY A 263 -5.54 23.08 4.86
CA GLY A 263 -6.78 23.06 4.12
C GLY A 263 -8.01 22.91 5.01
N SER A 264 -9.17 22.78 4.37
CA SER A 264 -10.45 22.62 5.04
C SER A 264 -11.30 21.52 4.42
N MET A 265 -12.22 20.98 5.20
CA MET A 265 -13.23 20.02 4.76
C MET A 265 -14.54 20.23 5.49
N THR A 266 -15.65 19.82 4.88
CA THR A 266 -16.96 19.80 5.52
C THR A 266 -17.27 18.39 6.01
N ALA A 267 -17.78 18.27 7.24
CA ALA A 267 -18.22 17.02 7.82
C ALA A 267 -19.51 17.24 8.64
N ARG A 268 -20.23 16.15 8.92
CA ARG A 268 -21.35 16.18 9.83
C ARG A 268 -20.86 16.04 11.27
N LEU A 269 -21.21 16.96 12.13
CA LEU A 269 -20.89 16.91 13.55
C LEU A 269 -21.63 15.74 14.22
N HIS A 270 -20.92 14.95 14.98
CA HIS A 270 -21.46 13.96 15.91
C HIS A 270 -20.91 14.24 17.30
N VAL A 271 -21.81 14.58 18.22
CA VAL A 271 -21.45 14.86 19.62
C VAL A 271 -21.36 13.54 20.36
N ASP A 272 -20.15 13.22 20.88
CA ASP A 272 -19.82 11.91 21.45
C ASP A 272 -19.07 12.09 22.78
N GLU A 273 -19.69 11.66 23.89
CA GLU A 273 -19.08 11.69 25.23
C GLU A 273 -17.85 10.78 25.36
N GLY A 274 -17.66 9.82 24.44
CA GLY A 274 -16.51 8.94 24.40
C GLY A 274 -15.24 9.58 23.80
N MET A 275 -15.35 10.73 23.15
CA MET A 275 -14.22 11.49 22.63
C MET A 275 -13.49 12.23 23.76
N ARG A 276 -12.15 12.31 23.66
CA ARG A 276 -11.31 13.00 24.64
C ARG A 276 -10.14 13.70 23.95
#